data_e220665b104cf066b58fa6243c99855d
#
_entry.id   e220665b104cf066b58fa6243c99855d
#
_cell.length_a   1.000
_cell.length_b   1.000
_cell.length_c   1.000
_cell.angle_alpha   90.00
_cell.angle_beta   90.00
_cell.angle_gamma   90.00
#
_symmetry.space_group_name_H-M   'P 1'
#
loop_
_entity.id
_entity.type
_entity.pdbx_description
1 polymer ?
#
loop_
_entity_poly.entity_id
_entity_poly.type
_entity_poly.pdbx_seq_one_letter_code
_entity_poly.pdbx_strand_id
1 'polypeptide(L)'
;PTRRSSDLQTLHFSEELLWPMEGNVIINYSMDSTVYFPTLDQYKYNPAVIIAGEVNDKVYAVAKGQIKSIENDEVTGCTVTVDLGDGYEAVYGQLKELNFAKGDYVEAGHVLGYVGEPTKYFTVEGSNLYFELDKDGTPVDPVAYFE
;
A
#
# COMPACT_ATOMS: atom_id res chain seq x y z
N PRO A 1 13.09 26.32 16.57
CA PRO A 1 12.05 25.54 16.15
C PRO A 1 11.85 25.55 14.71
N THR A 2 12.21 26.52 14.03
CA THR A 2 12.00 26.45 12.66
C THR A 2 12.75 25.38 11.98
N ARG A 3 13.84 24.99 12.53
CA ARG A 3 14.56 23.92 12.03
C ARG A 3 13.70 22.70 11.90
N ARG A 4 12.81 22.60 12.77
CA ARG A 4 11.96 21.50 12.79
C ARG A 4 11.12 21.36 11.57
N SER A 5 10.64 22.43 11.02
CA SER A 5 9.89 22.37 9.83
C SER A 5 10.68 21.78 8.70
N SER A 6 11.91 22.19 8.62
CA SER A 6 12.79 21.65 7.62
C SER A 6 12.96 20.17 7.76
N ASP A 7 13.17 19.71 8.97
CA ASP A 7 13.33 18.30 9.21
C ASP A 7 12.11 17.51 8.83
N LEU A 8 10.95 18.07 9.12
CA LEU A 8 9.70 17.39 8.82
C LEU A 8 9.46 17.27 7.34
N GLN A 9 10.06 18.14 6.55
CA GLN A 9 9.84 18.14 5.12
C GLN A 9 10.88 17.36 4.34
N THR A 10 11.89 16.84 5.01
CA THR A 10 12.95 16.15 4.30
C THR A 10 12.81 14.66 4.45
N LEU A 11 11.77 14.13 3.82
CA LEU A 11 11.63 12.70 3.70
C LEU A 11 12.44 12.25 2.49
N HIS A 12 13.24 11.23 2.70
CA HIS A 12 14.01 10.63 1.62
C HIS A 12 13.73 9.14 1.60
N PHE A 13 13.50 8.61 0.42
CA PHE A 13 13.25 7.20 0.24
C PHE A 13 14.54 6.50 -0.17
N SER A 14 14.94 5.48 0.57
CA SER A 14 16.17 4.74 0.30
C SER A 14 16.03 3.78 -0.87
N GLU A 15 14.86 3.70 -1.48
CA GLU A 15 14.54 2.78 -2.56
C GLU A 15 14.57 1.31 -2.13
N GLU A 16 14.34 1.09 -0.83
CA GLU A 16 14.18 -0.24 -0.27
C GLU A 16 12.90 -0.27 0.54
N LEU A 17 12.14 -1.34 0.37
CA LEU A 17 10.88 -1.53 1.08
C LEU A 17 10.94 -2.82 1.89
N LEU A 18 10.37 -2.77 3.10
CA LEU A 18 10.03 -3.99 3.81
C LEU A 18 8.77 -4.56 3.17
N TRP A 19 8.57 -5.87 3.30
CA TRP A 19 7.29 -6.45 2.89
C TRP A 19 6.20 -5.92 3.82
N PRO A 20 5.06 -5.50 3.29
CA PRO A 20 3.99 -4.94 4.12
C PRO A 20 3.28 -6.00 4.96
N MET A 21 3.37 -7.27 4.57
CA MET A 21 2.80 -8.36 5.35
C MET A 21 3.37 -9.67 4.83
N GLU A 22 3.22 -10.72 5.64
CA GLU A 22 3.56 -12.06 5.20
C GLU A 22 2.38 -12.61 4.41
N GLY A 23 2.67 -13.17 3.25
CA GLY A 23 1.63 -13.74 2.40
C GLY A 23 2.14 -13.90 0.99
N ASN A 24 1.35 -14.56 0.18
CA ASN A 24 1.70 -14.80 -1.22
C ASN A 24 1.12 -13.71 -2.10
N VAL A 25 1.91 -13.27 -3.07
CA VAL A 25 1.39 -12.38 -4.10
C VAL A 25 0.51 -13.21 -5.03
N ILE A 26 -0.78 -12.90 -5.07
CA ILE A 26 -1.73 -13.66 -5.90
C ILE A 26 -2.07 -12.96 -7.20
N ILE A 27 -1.89 -11.64 -7.28
CA ILE A 27 -1.98 -10.91 -8.54
C ILE A 27 -0.79 -9.98 -8.59
N ASN A 28 0.04 -10.12 -9.61
CA ASN A 28 1.27 -9.35 -9.75
C ASN A 28 1.00 -7.97 -10.36
N TYR A 29 1.89 -7.03 -10.05
CA TYR A 29 1.92 -5.78 -10.77
C TYR A 29 2.15 -6.08 -12.25
N SER A 30 1.38 -5.44 -13.12
CA SER A 30 1.58 -5.57 -14.56
C SER A 30 0.95 -4.38 -15.26
N MET A 31 1.79 -3.48 -15.77
CA MET A 31 1.33 -2.31 -16.50
C MET A 31 1.76 -2.36 -17.97
N ASP A 32 2.47 -3.41 -18.37
CA ASP A 32 2.85 -3.63 -19.77
C ASP A 32 2.02 -4.72 -20.44
N SER A 33 1.30 -5.52 -19.65
CA SER A 33 0.37 -6.53 -20.16
C SER A 33 -0.76 -6.69 -19.16
N THR A 34 -1.84 -7.35 -19.56
CA THR A 34 -2.99 -7.53 -18.68
C THR A 34 -2.85 -8.82 -17.88
N VAL A 35 -3.47 -8.84 -16.71
CA VAL A 35 -3.58 -10.01 -15.84
C VAL A 35 -5.04 -10.25 -15.52
N TYR A 36 -5.36 -11.49 -15.15
CA TYR A 36 -6.74 -11.89 -14.88
C TYR A 36 -7.15 -11.52 -13.45
N PHE A 37 -8.31 -10.89 -13.31
CA PHE A 37 -8.93 -10.59 -12.01
C PHE A 37 -10.14 -11.49 -11.83
N PRO A 38 -10.05 -12.53 -10.97
CA PRO A 38 -11.10 -13.53 -10.85
C PRO A 38 -12.48 -13.00 -10.49
N THR A 39 -12.58 -12.10 -9.50
CA THR A 39 -13.88 -11.57 -9.09
C THR A 39 -14.57 -10.84 -10.24
N LEU A 40 -13.79 -10.10 -11.03
CA LEU A 40 -14.34 -9.31 -12.13
C LEU A 40 -14.48 -10.11 -13.41
N ASP A 41 -13.83 -11.27 -13.49
CA ASP A 41 -13.76 -12.09 -14.70
C ASP A 41 -13.29 -11.22 -15.87
N GLN A 42 -12.22 -10.49 -15.65
CA GLN A 42 -11.67 -9.54 -16.64
C GLN A 42 -10.15 -9.60 -16.63
N TYR A 43 -9.58 -9.33 -17.80
CA TYR A 43 -8.15 -9.10 -17.94
C TYR A 43 -7.94 -7.59 -17.98
N LYS A 44 -7.07 -7.09 -17.13
CA LYS A 44 -6.78 -5.65 -17.08
C LYS A 44 -5.39 -5.42 -16.53
N TYR A 45 -4.87 -4.21 -16.71
CA TYR A 45 -3.60 -3.83 -16.12
C TYR A 45 -3.75 -3.75 -14.61
N ASN A 46 -2.67 -4.04 -13.89
CA ASN A 46 -2.68 -3.99 -12.43
C ASN A 46 -1.54 -3.09 -11.93
N PRO A 47 -1.88 -1.92 -11.37
CA PRO A 47 -0.84 -1.00 -10.87
C PRO A 47 -0.29 -1.40 -9.50
N ALA A 48 -0.83 -2.43 -8.88
CA ALA A 48 -0.50 -2.83 -7.52
C ALA A 48 -0.16 -4.30 -7.46
N VAL A 49 0.32 -4.76 -6.30
CA VAL A 49 0.38 -6.20 -6.03
C VAL A 49 -0.75 -6.52 -5.06
N ILE A 50 -1.35 -7.68 -5.24
CA ILE A 50 -2.39 -8.17 -4.34
C ILE A 50 -1.78 -9.32 -3.55
N ILE A 51 -1.71 -9.16 -2.23
CA ILE A 51 -1.06 -10.12 -1.35
C ILE A 51 -2.14 -10.81 -0.52
N ALA A 52 -2.21 -12.12 -0.60
CA ALA A 52 -3.21 -12.90 0.13
C ALA A 52 -2.93 -12.83 1.63
N GLY A 53 -4.00 -12.71 2.42
CA GLY A 53 -3.90 -12.67 3.87
C GLY A 53 -5.22 -13.07 4.48
N GLU A 54 -5.31 -12.91 5.79
CA GLU A 54 -6.54 -13.18 6.53
C GLU A 54 -6.97 -11.93 7.26
N VAL A 55 -8.26 -11.82 7.53
CA VAL A 55 -8.78 -10.69 8.28
C VAL A 55 -8.03 -10.61 9.61
N ASN A 56 -7.60 -9.40 9.96
CA ASN A 56 -6.83 -9.08 11.17
C ASN A 56 -5.33 -9.35 11.06
N ASP A 57 -4.83 -9.81 9.92
CA ASP A 57 -3.38 -9.88 9.73
C ASP A 57 -2.81 -8.48 9.81
N LYS A 58 -1.65 -8.35 10.43
CA LYS A 58 -1.00 -7.04 10.60
C LYS A 58 -0.41 -6.57 9.28
N VAL A 59 -0.56 -5.28 9.02
CA VAL A 59 0.03 -4.63 7.86
C VAL A 59 1.04 -3.63 8.35
N TYR A 60 2.27 -3.75 7.88
CA TYR A 60 3.41 -2.97 8.36
C TYR A 60 3.76 -1.86 7.38
N ALA A 61 4.21 -0.73 7.92
CA ALA A 61 4.73 0.34 7.07
C ALA A 61 5.98 -0.17 6.36
N VAL A 62 6.01 -0.02 5.04
CA VAL A 62 7.12 -0.54 4.23
C VAL A 62 8.37 0.30 4.33
N ALA A 63 8.23 1.57 4.71
CA ALA A 63 9.33 2.51 4.83
C ALA A 63 8.87 3.69 5.67
N LYS A 64 9.82 4.51 6.10
CA LYS A 64 9.51 5.73 6.84
C LYS A 64 8.71 6.68 5.93
N GLY A 65 7.69 7.31 6.48
CA GLY A 65 6.91 8.26 5.72
C GLY A 65 5.90 9.02 6.57
N GLN A 66 5.08 9.79 5.89
CA GLN A 66 4.00 10.56 6.53
C GLN A 66 2.67 10.17 5.89
N ILE A 67 1.67 9.95 6.72
CA ILE A 67 0.33 9.62 6.24
C ILE A 67 -0.23 10.83 5.49
N LYS A 68 -0.41 10.66 4.18
CA LYS A 68 -0.88 11.75 3.32
C LYS A 68 -2.40 11.79 3.26
N SER A 69 -3.04 10.63 3.18
CA SER A 69 -4.50 10.57 3.12
C SER A 69 -5.00 9.22 3.61
N ILE A 70 -6.24 9.23 4.11
CA ILE A 70 -6.96 8.02 4.50
C ILE A 70 -8.35 8.18 3.90
N GLU A 71 -8.73 7.26 3.01
CA GLU A 71 -9.99 7.36 2.28
C GLU A 71 -10.68 6.01 2.24
N ASN A 72 -12.00 6.03 2.04
CA ASN A 72 -12.76 4.82 1.78
C ASN A 72 -13.07 4.79 0.29
N ASP A 73 -12.49 3.83 -0.40
CA ASP A 73 -12.66 3.66 -1.83
C ASP A 73 -13.54 2.44 -2.08
N GLU A 74 -14.44 2.54 -3.05
CA GLU A 74 -15.36 1.45 -3.34
C GLU A 74 -14.63 0.17 -3.75
N VAL A 75 -13.52 0.30 -4.47
CA VAL A 75 -12.76 -0.83 -4.99
C VAL A 75 -11.72 -1.31 -3.99
N THR A 76 -10.95 -0.39 -3.42
CA THR A 76 -9.81 -0.74 -2.55
C THR A 76 -10.12 -0.62 -1.06
N GLY A 77 -11.36 -0.27 -0.71
CA GLY A 77 -11.77 -0.18 0.70
C GLY A 77 -11.06 0.92 1.45
N CYS A 78 -10.75 0.67 2.72
CA CYS A 78 -10.00 1.66 3.51
C CYS A 78 -8.58 1.74 2.95
N THR A 79 -8.25 2.90 2.41
CA THR A 79 -7.03 3.10 1.64
C THR A 79 -6.19 4.20 2.27
N VAL A 80 -4.94 3.89 2.56
CA VAL A 80 -3.99 4.82 3.17
C VAL A 80 -2.88 5.11 2.18
N THR A 81 -2.62 6.40 1.94
CA THR A 81 -1.50 6.83 1.11
C THR A 81 -0.44 7.44 2.01
N VAL A 82 0.79 6.97 1.88
CA VAL A 82 1.92 7.41 2.69
C VAL A 82 2.96 8.03 1.77
N ASP A 83 3.34 9.26 2.08
CA ASP A 83 4.41 9.96 1.36
C ASP A 83 5.74 9.44 1.88
N LEU A 84 6.55 8.84 1.01
CA LEU A 84 7.85 8.29 1.37
C LEU A 84 9.00 9.26 1.09
N GLY A 85 8.71 10.37 0.41
CA GLY A 85 9.74 11.31 0.00
C GLY A 85 10.26 11.01 -1.41
N ASP A 86 10.97 11.97 -1.97
CA ASP A 86 11.61 11.85 -3.28
C ASP A 86 10.63 11.48 -4.41
N GLY A 87 9.35 11.86 -4.24
CA GLY A 87 8.33 11.58 -5.25
C GLY A 87 7.67 10.22 -5.13
N TYR A 88 8.04 9.42 -4.13
CA TYR A 88 7.46 8.09 -3.93
C TYR A 88 6.29 8.13 -2.95
N GLU A 89 5.26 7.36 -3.27
CA GLU A 89 4.10 7.18 -2.39
C GLU A 89 3.76 5.70 -2.32
N ALA A 90 3.39 5.23 -1.13
CA ALA A 90 2.92 3.88 -0.93
C ALA A 90 1.42 3.94 -0.64
N VAL A 91 0.64 3.10 -1.32
CA VAL A 91 -0.80 3.04 -1.17
C VAL A 91 -1.18 1.65 -0.65
N TYR A 92 -1.87 1.62 0.50
CA TYR A 92 -2.29 0.38 1.13
C TYR A 92 -3.80 0.33 1.12
N GLY A 93 -4.37 -0.71 0.53
CA GLY A 93 -5.83 -0.85 0.44
C GLY A 93 -6.36 -2.05 1.19
N GLN A 94 -7.66 -2.04 1.41
CA GLN A 94 -8.43 -3.09 2.09
C GLN A 94 -8.04 -3.28 3.55
N LEU A 95 -7.74 -2.18 4.22
CA LEU A 95 -7.33 -2.15 5.62
C LEU A 95 -8.52 -1.99 6.55
N LYS A 96 -8.27 -2.20 7.84
CA LYS A 96 -9.19 -1.84 8.92
C LYS A 96 -8.38 -1.48 10.16
N GLU A 97 -9.02 -0.75 11.07
CA GLU A 97 -8.48 -0.46 12.41
C GLU A 97 -7.09 0.17 12.35
N LEU A 98 -7.02 1.31 11.70
CA LEU A 98 -5.75 2.01 11.51
C LEU A 98 -5.20 2.51 12.84
N ASN A 99 -3.88 2.42 12.99
CA ASN A 99 -3.19 2.88 14.20
C ASN A 99 -2.65 4.31 14.08
N PHE A 100 -2.82 4.93 12.93
CA PHE A 100 -2.29 6.27 12.66
C PHE A 100 -3.36 7.11 12.00
N ALA A 101 -3.20 8.43 12.09
CA ALA A 101 -4.11 9.38 11.49
C ALA A 101 -3.38 10.17 10.39
N LYS A 102 -4.17 10.87 9.56
CA LYS A 102 -3.61 11.74 8.53
C LYS A 102 -2.64 12.72 9.16
N GLY A 103 -1.48 12.85 8.58
CA GLY A 103 -0.43 13.75 9.05
C GLY A 103 0.58 13.08 9.97
N ASP A 104 0.28 11.91 10.51
CA ASP A 104 1.21 11.22 11.39
C ASP A 104 2.41 10.70 10.60
N TYR A 105 3.56 10.66 11.26
CA TYR A 105 4.75 10.03 10.70
C TYR A 105 4.84 8.60 11.18
N VAL A 106 5.31 7.72 10.32
CA VAL A 106 5.50 6.31 10.65
C VAL A 106 6.92 5.90 10.30
N GLU A 107 7.44 4.92 11.04
CA GLU A 107 8.74 4.33 10.75
C GLU A 107 8.52 3.00 10.06
N ALA A 108 9.52 2.55 9.30
CA ALA A 108 9.47 1.23 8.67
C ALA A 108 9.21 0.17 9.74
N GLY A 109 8.29 -0.73 9.47
CA GLY A 109 7.97 -1.81 10.40
C GLY A 109 6.90 -1.49 11.43
N HIS A 110 6.43 -0.24 11.52
CA HIS A 110 5.29 0.06 12.39
C HIS A 110 4.03 -0.62 11.83
N VAL A 111 3.16 -1.07 12.73
CA VAL A 111 1.88 -1.67 12.31
C VAL A 111 0.94 -0.54 11.93
N LEU A 112 0.64 -0.40 10.65
CA LEU A 112 -0.27 0.63 10.15
C LEU A 112 -1.71 0.32 10.49
N GLY A 113 -2.09 -0.94 10.34
CA GLY A 113 -3.44 -1.39 10.51
C GLY A 113 -3.50 -2.88 10.26
N TYR A 114 -4.67 -3.36 9.86
CA TYR A 114 -4.92 -4.79 9.72
C TYR A 114 -5.68 -5.05 8.44
N VAL A 115 -5.57 -6.26 7.92
CA VAL A 115 -6.32 -6.67 6.73
C VAL A 115 -7.80 -6.76 7.09
N GLY A 116 -8.64 -6.10 6.30
CA GLY A 116 -10.09 -6.14 6.49
C GLY A 116 -10.76 -7.17 5.60
N GLU A 117 -12.09 -7.16 5.62
CA GLU A 117 -12.86 -7.99 4.70
C GLU A 117 -12.63 -7.48 3.28
N PRO A 118 -12.60 -8.35 2.28
CA PRO A 118 -12.41 -7.88 0.90
C PRO A 118 -13.63 -7.10 0.45
N THR A 119 -13.40 -6.10 -0.41
CA THR A 119 -14.52 -5.42 -1.04
C THR A 119 -15.18 -6.36 -2.04
N LYS A 120 -16.33 -5.98 -2.55
CA LYS A 120 -17.05 -6.82 -3.52
C LYS A 120 -16.25 -7.05 -4.80
N TYR A 121 -15.22 -6.26 -5.04
CA TYR A 121 -14.38 -6.40 -6.23
C TYR A 121 -13.28 -7.44 -6.05
N PHE A 122 -13.12 -8.00 -4.85
CA PHE A 122 -12.07 -8.96 -4.55
C PHE A 122 -12.58 -10.18 -3.79
N THR A 123 -13.88 -10.49 -3.89
CA THR A 123 -14.45 -11.59 -3.10
C THR A 123 -13.87 -12.95 -3.45
N VAL A 124 -13.57 -13.20 -4.72
CA VAL A 124 -12.98 -14.47 -5.14
C VAL A 124 -11.54 -14.60 -4.65
N GLU A 125 -10.79 -13.49 -4.71
CA GLU A 125 -9.42 -13.48 -4.22
C GLU A 125 -9.36 -13.67 -2.71
N GLY A 126 -10.43 -13.29 -2.02
CA GLY A 126 -10.49 -13.37 -0.56
C GLY A 126 -9.79 -12.21 0.10
N SER A 127 -9.61 -12.30 1.41
CA SER A 127 -8.96 -11.23 2.17
C SER A 127 -7.55 -11.02 1.67
N ASN A 128 -7.19 -9.78 1.45
CA ASN A 128 -5.91 -9.46 0.83
C ASN A 128 -5.52 -8.02 1.14
N LEU A 129 -4.25 -7.72 0.89
CA LEU A 129 -3.74 -6.36 0.92
C LEU A 129 -3.53 -5.91 -0.51
N TYR A 130 -4.10 -4.75 -0.84
CA TYR A 130 -3.80 -4.05 -2.09
C TYR A 130 -2.63 -3.13 -1.79
N PHE A 131 -1.49 -3.32 -2.47
CA PHE A 131 -0.31 -2.49 -2.24
C PHE A 131 0.21 -1.92 -3.55
N GLU A 132 0.28 -0.59 -3.62
CA GLU A 132 0.74 0.10 -4.82
C GLU A 132 1.88 1.05 -4.45
N LEU A 133 2.92 1.08 -5.27
CA LEU A 133 4.01 2.05 -5.12
C LEU A 133 3.99 2.96 -6.33
N ASP A 134 3.92 4.26 -6.08
CA ASP A 134 3.94 5.27 -7.15
C ASP A 134 5.21 6.09 -7.06
N LYS A 135 5.75 6.43 -8.22
CA LYS A 135 6.85 7.39 -8.32
C LYS A 135 6.38 8.53 -9.22
N ASP A 136 6.36 9.74 -8.65
CA ASP A 136 5.91 10.95 -9.36
C ASP A 136 4.53 10.74 -10.00
N GLY A 137 3.65 10.04 -9.28
CA GLY A 137 2.29 9.80 -9.72
C GLY A 137 2.10 8.63 -10.66
N THR A 138 3.16 7.90 -11.00
CA THR A 138 3.10 6.77 -11.92
C THR A 138 3.37 5.48 -11.17
N PRO A 139 2.50 4.46 -11.28
CA PRO A 139 2.72 3.18 -10.62
C PRO A 139 4.01 2.51 -11.11
N VAL A 140 4.76 1.94 -10.17
CA VAL A 140 5.96 1.15 -10.48
C VAL A 140 5.85 -0.19 -9.78
N ASP A 141 6.65 -1.16 -10.22
CA ASP A 141 6.60 -2.52 -9.67
C ASP A 141 7.20 -2.52 -8.26
N PRO A 142 6.37 -2.72 -7.22
CA PRO A 142 6.89 -2.67 -5.85
C PRO A 142 7.79 -3.83 -5.51
N VAL A 143 7.62 -4.98 -6.19
CA VAL A 143 8.42 -6.16 -5.89
C VAL A 143 9.90 -5.91 -6.13
N ALA A 144 10.23 -5.05 -7.09
CA ALA A 144 11.62 -4.70 -7.36
C ALA A 144 12.29 -3.96 -6.20
N TYR A 145 11.50 -3.43 -5.28
CA TYR A 145 12.00 -2.65 -4.13
C TYR A 145 11.98 -3.44 -2.83
N PHE A 146 11.25 -4.55 -2.75
CA PHE A 146 11.13 -5.32 -1.50
C PHE A 146 12.43 -6.01 -1.16
N GLU A 147 12.73 -5.99 0.13
CA GLU A 147 13.91 -6.65 0.68
C GLU A 147 13.63 -8.07 1.13
#